data_f56418b5b42076638ffff7958e0bf9a7
#
_entry.id   f56418b5b42076638ffff7958e0bf9a7
#
_cell.length_a   1.000
_cell.length_b   1.000
_cell.length_c   1.000
_cell.angle_alpha   90.00
_cell.angle_beta   90.00
_cell.angle_gamma   90.00
#
_symmetry.space_group_name_H-M   'P 1'
#
loop_
_entity.id
_entity.type
_entity.pdbx_description
1 polymer ?
#
loop_
_entity_poly.entity_id
_entity_poly.type
_entity_poly.pdbx_seq_one_letter_code
_entity_poly.pdbx_strand_id
1 'polypeptide(L)'
;QVSLTPTGKGKRQIAIKADDAGDMLRSLDVYDTMIGGTLDVDATFDDTERGHPLSGEILISNYRLVKAPALARLVGILTLTGIADALRGDGLGFSEFKAPFVMKDGVIDIEKARAIGLSLGYTAKGRIYTHDEVVELEGTVVPAYAINSALGNIPILGGLLTGFEEGGGVFAANYTMNGPLEDPEVKVNPLSALAPGI
;
A
#
# COMPACT_ATOMS: atom_id res chain seq x y z
N GLN A 1 17.28 0.62 -13.26
CA GLN A 1 18.44 -0.27 -13.08
C GLN A 1 18.01 -1.51 -12.30
N VAL A 2 18.43 -2.70 -12.76
CA VAL A 2 18.20 -3.95 -12.04
C VAL A 2 19.54 -4.62 -11.81
N SER A 3 19.80 -5.09 -10.60
CA SER A 3 20.98 -5.85 -10.23
C SER A 3 20.61 -7.12 -9.47
N LEU A 4 21.32 -8.22 -9.75
CA LEU A 4 21.20 -9.48 -9.02
C LEU A 4 22.60 -9.93 -8.62
N THR A 5 22.85 -10.02 -7.31
CA THR A 5 24.20 -10.27 -6.77
C THR A 5 24.15 -11.46 -5.81
N PRO A 6 24.99 -12.49 -5.99
CA PRO A 6 25.16 -13.53 -5.00
C PRO A 6 25.76 -12.97 -3.72
N THR A 7 25.14 -13.25 -2.58
CA THR A 7 25.61 -12.79 -1.25
C THR A 7 26.25 -13.92 -0.43
N GLY A 8 26.40 -15.11 -1.03
CA GLY A 8 26.94 -16.31 -0.38
C GLY A 8 25.88 -17.09 0.41
N LYS A 9 26.26 -18.29 0.87
CA LYS A 9 25.38 -19.20 1.65
C LYS A 9 24.04 -19.51 0.97
N GLY A 10 24.00 -19.57 -0.37
CA GLY A 10 22.79 -19.85 -1.13
C GLY A 10 21.77 -18.71 -1.10
N LYS A 11 22.22 -17.46 -0.98
CA LYS A 11 21.35 -16.28 -1.06
C LYS A 11 21.76 -15.36 -2.20
N ARG A 12 20.79 -14.70 -2.82
CA ARG A 12 20.98 -13.73 -3.89
C ARG A 12 20.16 -12.48 -3.59
N GLN A 13 20.82 -11.34 -3.59
CA GLN A 13 20.15 -10.05 -3.44
C GLN A 13 19.73 -9.53 -4.82
N ILE A 14 18.50 -9.07 -4.92
CA ILE A 14 17.97 -8.32 -6.05
C ILE A 14 17.71 -6.87 -5.59
N ALA A 15 18.21 -5.92 -6.36
CA ALA A 15 17.88 -4.52 -6.19
C ALA A 15 17.36 -3.95 -7.52
N ILE A 16 16.20 -3.26 -7.44
CA ILE A 16 15.55 -2.62 -8.58
C ILE A 16 15.37 -1.16 -8.26
N LYS A 17 15.87 -0.27 -9.13
CA LYS A 17 15.73 1.17 -8.97
C LYS A 17 15.21 1.79 -10.26
N ALA A 18 14.22 2.69 -10.11
CA ALA A 18 13.72 3.49 -11.22
C ALA A 18 13.50 4.94 -10.77
N ASP A 19 13.88 5.87 -11.63
CA ASP A 19 13.67 7.31 -11.43
C ASP A 19 12.22 7.72 -11.76
N ASP A 20 11.50 6.89 -12.54
CA ASP A 20 10.07 6.99 -12.78
C ASP A 20 9.41 5.63 -12.53
N ALA A 21 8.77 5.53 -11.35
CA ALA A 21 8.07 4.32 -10.93
C ALA A 21 6.84 4.03 -11.81
N GLY A 22 6.09 5.07 -12.18
CA GLY A 22 4.89 4.95 -13.00
C GLY A 22 5.21 4.40 -14.39
N ASP A 23 6.22 4.95 -15.05
CA ASP A 23 6.64 4.47 -16.36
C ASP A 23 7.20 3.04 -16.31
N MET A 24 7.96 2.71 -15.27
CA MET A 24 8.48 1.35 -15.10
C MET A 24 7.35 0.34 -14.91
N LEU A 25 6.42 0.60 -13.98
CA LEU A 25 5.31 -0.32 -13.68
C LEU A 25 4.39 -0.50 -14.89
N ARG A 26 4.15 0.57 -15.66
CA ARG A 26 3.38 0.52 -16.91
C ARG A 26 4.09 -0.31 -17.98
N SER A 27 5.40 -0.13 -18.13
CA SER A 27 6.21 -0.88 -19.12
C SER A 27 6.26 -2.39 -18.82
N LEU A 28 6.08 -2.77 -17.57
CA LEU A 28 6.05 -4.16 -17.11
C LEU A 28 4.61 -4.73 -17.05
N ASP A 29 3.61 -3.94 -17.43
CA ASP A 29 2.18 -4.31 -17.35
C ASP A 29 1.73 -4.70 -15.93
N VAL A 30 2.36 -4.07 -14.92
CA VAL A 30 2.05 -4.33 -13.49
C VAL A 30 1.01 -3.35 -12.96
N TYR A 31 1.13 -2.06 -13.30
CA TYR A 31 0.22 -1.02 -12.85
C TYR A 31 0.27 0.21 -13.76
N ASP A 32 -0.86 0.62 -14.32
CA ASP A 32 -0.94 1.63 -15.38
C ASP A 32 -1.38 3.01 -14.91
N THR A 33 -1.90 3.12 -13.68
CA THR A 33 -2.53 4.35 -13.17
C THR A 33 -1.66 5.14 -12.19
N MET A 34 -0.36 4.84 -12.13
CA MET A 34 0.64 5.61 -11.40
C MET A 34 1.36 6.60 -12.31
N ILE A 35 1.62 7.79 -11.81
CA ILE A 35 2.37 8.86 -12.49
C ILE A 35 3.57 9.25 -11.63
N GLY A 36 4.75 9.22 -12.25
CA GLY A 36 6.01 9.63 -11.64
C GLY A 36 6.42 8.76 -10.46
N GLY A 37 7.15 9.36 -9.54
CA GLY A 37 7.71 8.70 -8.37
C GLY A 37 9.01 7.97 -8.63
N THR A 38 9.76 7.70 -7.57
CA THR A 38 10.95 6.85 -7.61
C THR A 38 10.63 5.49 -7.00
N LEU A 39 11.16 4.42 -7.60
CA LEU A 39 11.03 3.05 -7.10
C LEU A 39 12.37 2.55 -6.58
N ASP A 40 12.38 1.98 -5.40
CA ASP A 40 13.48 1.21 -4.83
C ASP A 40 12.93 -0.12 -4.29
N VAL A 41 13.43 -1.23 -4.81
CA VAL A 41 13.12 -2.57 -4.32
C VAL A 41 14.42 -3.22 -3.90
N ASP A 42 14.48 -3.65 -2.65
CA ASP A 42 15.59 -4.42 -2.10
C ASP A 42 15.04 -5.74 -1.54
N ALA A 43 15.48 -6.85 -2.11
CA ALA A 43 14.97 -8.15 -1.70
C ALA A 43 16.05 -9.23 -1.83
N THR A 44 15.86 -10.33 -1.11
CA THR A 44 16.78 -11.45 -1.05
C THR A 44 16.06 -12.75 -1.34
N PHE A 45 16.55 -13.50 -2.32
CA PHE A 45 16.19 -14.90 -2.54
C PHE A 45 16.93 -15.79 -1.53
N ASP A 46 16.23 -16.73 -0.93
CA ASP A 46 16.82 -17.82 -0.16
C ASP A 46 16.78 -19.11 -0.97
N ASP A 47 17.87 -19.41 -1.68
CA ASP A 47 17.98 -20.61 -2.51
C ASP A 47 18.20 -21.89 -1.68
N THR A 48 18.36 -21.76 -0.37
CA THR A 48 18.49 -22.92 0.55
C THR A 48 17.13 -23.41 1.02
N GLU A 49 16.12 -22.58 0.95
CA GLU A 49 14.75 -22.92 1.33
C GLU A 49 13.95 -23.44 0.13
N ARG A 50 13.09 -24.45 0.38
CA ARG A 50 12.19 -24.98 -0.64
C ARG A 50 11.23 -23.91 -1.11
N GLY A 51 11.08 -23.75 -2.43
CA GLY A 51 10.25 -22.71 -3.06
C GLY A 51 10.99 -21.39 -3.26
N HIS A 52 12.29 -21.32 -2.88
CA HIS A 52 13.18 -20.17 -3.12
C HIS A 52 12.51 -18.81 -2.77
N PRO A 53 12.05 -18.61 -1.52
CA PRO A 53 11.32 -17.40 -1.18
C PRO A 53 12.13 -16.15 -1.45
N LEU A 54 11.45 -15.11 -1.92
CA LEU A 54 11.98 -13.76 -2.07
C LEU A 54 11.40 -12.88 -0.98
N SER A 55 12.24 -12.39 -0.09
CA SER A 55 11.83 -11.50 1.01
C SER A 55 12.47 -10.14 0.85
N GLY A 56 11.72 -9.08 1.01
CA GLY A 56 12.25 -7.73 0.85
C GLY A 56 11.25 -6.64 1.11
N GLU A 57 11.56 -5.46 0.58
CA GLU A 57 10.76 -4.26 0.74
C GLU A 57 10.66 -3.51 -0.58
N ILE A 58 9.47 -2.98 -0.85
CA ILE A 58 9.21 -2.02 -1.92
C ILE A 58 9.06 -0.65 -1.30
N LEU A 59 9.79 0.32 -1.81
CA LEU A 59 9.66 1.74 -1.49
C LEU A 59 9.35 2.51 -2.77
N ILE A 60 8.23 3.27 -2.77
CA ILE A 60 7.91 4.21 -3.83
C ILE A 60 7.76 5.58 -3.20
N SER A 61 8.43 6.60 -3.76
CA SER A 61 8.40 7.95 -3.22
C SER A 61 7.88 8.95 -4.25
N ASN A 62 7.14 9.97 -3.77
CA ASN A 62 6.69 11.12 -4.57
C ASN A 62 5.91 10.75 -5.83
N TYR A 63 4.92 9.90 -5.72
CA TYR A 63 4.08 9.43 -6.81
C TYR A 63 2.65 9.96 -6.72
N ARG A 64 1.91 9.82 -7.81
CA ARG A 64 0.49 10.17 -7.90
C ARG A 64 -0.31 8.99 -8.46
N LEU A 65 -1.45 8.70 -7.85
CA LEU A 65 -2.42 7.73 -8.35
C LEU A 65 -3.57 8.45 -9.06
N VAL A 66 -3.84 8.06 -10.28
CA VAL A 66 -4.98 8.53 -11.08
C VAL A 66 -5.89 7.36 -11.41
N LYS A 67 -7.21 7.60 -11.43
CA LYS A 67 -8.20 6.57 -11.83
C LYS A 67 -8.04 5.22 -11.12
N ALA A 68 -7.61 5.21 -9.85
CA ALA A 68 -7.45 3.99 -9.06
C ALA A 68 -8.82 3.47 -8.57
N PRO A 69 -9.44 2.46 -9.23
CA PRO A 69 -10.85 2.08 -8.97
C PRO A 69 -11.09 1.62 -7.53
N ALA A 70 -10.20 0.78 -6.99
CA ALA A 70 -10.31 0.27 -5.62
C ALA A 70 -10.25 1.41 -4.59
N LEU A 71 -9.31 2.35 -4.78
CA LEU A 71 -9.19 3.52 -3.91
C LEU A 71 -10.39 4.47 -4.06
N ALA A 72 -10.90 4.64 -5.28
CA ALA A 72 -12.10 5.45 -5.53
C ALA A 72 -13.34 4.87 -4.85
N ARG A 73 -13.52 3.54 -4.84
CA ARG A 73 -14.58 2.86 -4.09
C ARG A 73 -14.42 3.08 -2.60
N LEU A 74 -13.22 2.91 -2.07
CA LEU A 74 -12.90 3.09 -0.65
C LEU A 74 -13.29 4.50 -0.18
N VAL A 75 -12.83 5.54 -0.87
CA VAL A 75 -13.13 6.94 -0.50
C VAL A 75 -14.59 7.32 -0.78
N GLY A 76 -15.22 6.70 -1.78
CA GLY A 76 -16.64 6.88 -2.09
C GLY A 76 -17.57 6.37 -0.99
N ILE A 77 -17.31 5.18 -0.44
CA ILE A 77 -18.06 4.60 0.68
C ILE A 77 -17.95 5.50 1.93
N LEU A 78 -16.79 6.12 2.13
CA LEU A 78 -16.56 7.03 3.25
C LEU A 78 -17.13 8.44 3.03
N THR A 79 -17.86 8.67 1.94
CA THR A 79 -18.40 9.98 1.56
C THR A 79 -17.35 11.10 1.45
N LEU A 80 -16.12 10.72 1.13
CA LEU A 80 -15.00 11.64 0.93
C LEU A 80 -15.01 12.20 -0.51
N THR A 81 -16.07 12.90 -0.88
CA THR A 81 -16.33 13.32 -2.27
C THR A 81 -15.19 14.15 -2.86
N GLY A 82 -14.63 15.09 -2.10
CA GLY A 82 -13.50 15.90 -2.56
C GLY A 82 -12.25 15.07 -2.90
N ILE A 83 -11.98 13.99 -2.15
CA ILE A 83 -10.88 13.07 -2.44
C ILE A 83 -11.22 12.22 -3.67
N ALA A 84 -12.46 11.73 -3.79
CA ALA A 84 -12.91 10.99 -4.95
C ALA A 84 -12.86 11.81 -6.24
N ASP A 85 -13.19 13.10 -6.18
CA ASP A 85 -13.11 14.01 -7.34
C ASP A 85 -11.66 14.31 -7.72
N ALA A 86 -10.77 14.52 -6.75
CA ALA A 86 -9.34 14.65 -7.02
C ALA A 86 -8.76 13.40 -7.71
N LEU A 87 -9.18 12.21 -7.28
CA LEU A 87 -8.73 10.95 -7.87
C LEU A 87 -9.17 10.76 -9.33
N ARG A 88 -10.36 11.28 -9.69
CA ARG A 88 -10.86 11.27 -11.08
C ARG A 88 -10.19 12.34 -11.96
N GLY A 89 -9.74 13.44 -11.36
CA GLY A 89 -9.07 14.55 -12.03
C GLY A 89 -7.54 14.41 -12.00
N ASP A 90 -6.89 15.29 -11.25
CA ASP A 90 -5.43 15.40 -11.18
C ASP A 90 -4.74 14.22 -10.44
N GLY A 91 -5.51 13.38 -9.80
CA GLY A 91 -5.01 12.26 -8.99
C GLY A 91 -4.68 12.64 -7.56
N LEU A 92 -4.39 11.63 -6.75
CA LEU A 92 -3.96 11.77 -5.36
C LEU A 92 -2.45 11.62 -5.26
N GLY A 93 -1.79 12.62 -4.68
CA GLY A 93 -0.35 12.61 -4.40
C GLY A 93 -0.02 11.87 -3.11
N PHE A 94 1.01 11.03 -3.19
CA PHE A 94 1.60 10.33 -2.06
C PHE A 94 3.09 10.66 -1.97
N SER A 95 3.56 10.91 -0.75
CA SER A 95 4.98 11.12 -0.48
C SER A 95 5.74 9.80 -0.39
N GLU A 96 5.11 8.76 0.15
CA GLU A 96 5.74 7.46 0.38
C GLU A 96 4.72 6.32 0.29
N PHE A 97 5.12 5.21 -0.32
CA PHE A 97 4.55 3.88 -0.16
C PHE A 97 5.67 2.92 0.22
N LYS A 98 5.46 2.17 1.29
CA LYS A 98 6.41 1.19 1.81
C LYS A 98 5.71 -0.13 2.06
N ALA A 99 6.23 -1.21 1.49
CA ALA A 99 5.63 -2.53 1.59
C ALA A 99 6.70 -3.61 1.78
N PRO A 100 6.94 -4.07 3.01
CA PRO A 100 7.66 -5.32 3.23
C PRO A 100 6.82 -6.50 2.72
N PHE A 101 7.49 -7.46 2.07
CA PHE A 101 6.82 -8.60 1.47
C PHE A 101 7.65 -9.88 1.53
N VAL A 102 6.97 -11.00 1.46
CA VAL A 102 7.55 -12.31 1.18
C VAL A 102 6.81 -12.92 0.00
N MET A 103 7.53 -13.28 -1.05
CA MET A 103 6.97 -13.98 -2.21
C MET A 103 7.46 -15.42 -2.23
N LYS A 104 6.52 -16.37 -2.28
CA LYS A 104 6.80 -17.80 -2.37
C LYS A 104 5.69 -18.53 -3.12
N ASP A 105 6.05 -19.40 -4.03
CA ASP A 105 5.11 -20.27 -4.79
C ASP A 105 3.96 -19.47 -5.45
N GLY A 106 4.25 -18.27 -5.99
CA GLY A 106 3.26 -17.42 -6.64
C GLY A 106 2.34 -16.62 -5.69
N VAL A 107 2.61 -16.65 -4.39
CA VAL A 107 1.89 -15.85 -3.39
C VAL A 107 2.82 -14.76 -2.86
N ILE A 108 2.36 -13.51 -2.90
CA ILE A 108 3.01 -12.38 -2.23
C ILE A 108 2.26 -12.13 -0.93
N ASP A 109 2.92 -12.37 0.19
CA ASP A 109 2.42 -12.04 1.52
C ASP A 109 2.92 -10.63 1.91
N ILE A 110 2.00 -9.75 2.25
CA ILE A 110 2.25 -8.38 2.67
C ILE A 110 1.90 -8.26 4.13
N GLU A 111 2.90 -8.11 4.99
CA GLU A 111 2.67 -8.03 6.43
C GLU A 111 2.16 -6.65 6.86
N LYS A 112 2.73 -5.59 6.30
CA LYS A 112 2.42 -4.22 6.70
C LYS A 112 2.83 -3.21 5.62
N ALA A 113 2.01 -3.07 4.59
CA ALA A 113 2.18 -1.95 3.66
C ALA A 113 1.57 -0.67 4.24
N ARG A 114 2.16 0.47 3.91
CA ARG A 114 1.62 1.80 4.24
C ARG A 114 1.84 2.78 3.11
N ALA A 115 0.91 3.68 2.95
CA ALA A 115 1.05 4.85 2.07
C ALA A 115 0.75 6.12 2.84
N ILE A 116 1.53 7.16 2.58
CA ILE A 116 1.40 8.48 3.19
C ILE A 116 1.16 9.49 2.08
N GLY A 117 0.00 10.14 2.11
CA GLY A 117 -0.36 11.18 1.15
C GLY A 117 -0.90 12.43 1.82
N LEU A 118 -0.96 13.54 1.06
CA LEU A 118 -1.45 14.83 1.55
C LEU A 118 -2.96 14.83 1.85
N SER A 119 -3.73 14.02 1.14
CA SER A 119 -5.19 13.95 1.29
C SER A 119 -5.65 12.77 2.12
N LEU A 120 -4.89 11.68 2.10
CA LEU A 120 -5.18 10.47 2.86
C LEU A 120 -3.93 9.61 3.03
N GLY A 121 -3.91 8.81 4.11
CA GLY A 121 -2.99 7.69 4.29
C GLY A 121 -3.75 6.38 4.34
N TYR A 122 -3.09 5.27 4.01
CA TYR A 122 -3.65 3.94 4.18
C TYR A 122 -2.60 2.91 4.55
N THR A 123 -3.05 1.84 5.18
CA THR A 123 -2.27 0.63 5.43
C THR A 123 -2.90 -0.55 4.71
N ALA A 124 -2.12 -1.57 4.41
CA ALA A 124 -2.63 -2.83 3.88
C ALA A 124 -1.78 -4.00 4.38
N LYS A 125 -2.42 -5.14 4.63
CA LYS A 125 -1.79 -6.43 4.86
C LYS A 125 -2.63 -7.54 4.23
N GLY A 126 -2.03 -8.68 3.95
CA GLY A 126 -2.71 -9.82 3.34
C GLY A 126 -1.94 -10.42 2.19
N ARG A 127 -2.62 -10.97 1.19
CA ARG A 127 -2.01 -11.78 0.14
C ARG A 127 -2.44 -11.36 -1.25
N ILE A 128 -1.50 -11.52 -2.19
CA ILE A 128 -1.74 -11.41 -3.62
C ILE A 128 -1.34 -12.75 -4.25
N TYR A 129 -2.28 -13.40 -4.92
CA TYR A 129 -2.10 -14.65 -5.63
C TYR A 129 -1.82 -14.31 -7.09
N THR A 130 -0.53 -14.38 -7.49
CA THR A 130 -0.10 -13.87 -8.80
C THR A 130 -0.55 -14.75 -9.97
N HIS A 131 -0.77 -16.04 -9.76
CA HIS A 131 -1.25 -16.95 -10.81
C HIS A 131 -2.75 -16.85 -11.05
N ASP A 132 -3.51 -16.56 -9.99
CA ASP A 132 -4.97 -16.44 -10.03
C ASP A 132 -5.42 -14.99 -10.25
N GLU A 133 -4.46 -14.05 -10.21
CA GLU A 133 -4.71 -12.59 -10.28
C GLU A 133 -5.75 -12.12 -9.24
N VAL A 134 -5.64 -12.66 -8.02
CA VAL A 134 -6.58 -12.38 -6.91
C VAL A 134 -5.86 -11.71 -5.76
N VAL A 135 -6.55 -10.80 -5.08
CA VAL A 135 -6.09 -10.15 -3.84
C VAL A 135 -7.00 -10.50 -2.67
N GLU A 136 -6.41 -10.64 -1.50
CA GLU A 136 -7.05 -10.73 -0.20
C GLU A 136 -6.31 -9.79 0.74
N LEU A 137 -6.78 -8.56 0.85
CA LEU A 137 -6.13 -7.51 1.65
C LEU A 137 -7.11 -6.93 2.66
N GLU A 138 -6.58 -6.52 3.79
CA GLU A 138 -7.26 -5.71 4.79
C GLU A 138 -6.38 -4.55 5.23
N GLY A 139 -6.97 -3.50 5.74
CA GLY A 139 -6.22 -2.34 6.19
C GLY A 139 -7.09 -1.24 6.75
N THR A 140 -6.46 -0.10 6.92
CA THR A 140 -7.09 1.10 7.47
C THR A 140 -6.82 2.28 6.55
N VAL A 141 -7.82 3.13 6.37
CA VAL A 141 -7.69 4.41 5.66
C VAL A 141 -7.95 5.57 6.62
N VAL A 142 -7.12 6.59 6.52
CA VAL A 142 -7.17 7.79 7.37
C VAL A 142 -7.14 9.03 6.48
N PRO A 143 -8.23 9.82 6.44
CA PRO A 143 -8.21 11.11 5.73
C PRO A 143 -7.27 12.12 6.40
N ALA A 144 -6.61 12.96 5.61
CA ALA A 144 -5.61 13.92 6.13
C ALA A 144 -6.20 14.99 7.07
N TYR A 145 -7.47 15.37 6.88
CA TYR A 145 -8.12 16.29 7.83
C TYR A 145 -8.22 15.70 9.25
N ALA A 146 -8.34 14.37 9.35
CA ALA A 146 -8.32 13.68 10.63
C ALA A 146 -6.92 13.73 11.27
N ILE A 147 -5.86 13.68 10.45
CA ILE A 147 -4.48 13.84 10.91
C ILE A 147 -4.27 15.29 11.41
N ASN A 148 -4.72 16.28 10.65
CA ASN A 148 -4.54 17.69 10.99
C ASN A 148 -5.36 18.14 12.21
N SER A 149 -6.58 17.60 12.41
CA SER A 149 -7.40 17.92 13.58
C SER A 149 -6.84 17.35 14.88
N ALA A 150 -6.05 16.29 14.75
CA ALA A 150 -5.43 15.64 15.88
C ALA A 150 -4.07 16.24 16.29
N LEU A 151 -3.42 17.03 15.43
CA LEU A 151 -2.16 17.72 15.75
C LEU A 151 -2.27 18.70 16.93
N GLY A 152 -3.49 19.02 17.36
CA GLY A 152 -3.71 19.87 18.55
C GLY A 152 -3.45 19.15 19.88
N ASN A 153 -3.61 17.82 20.00
CA ASN A 153 -3.56 17.13 21.30
C ASN A 153 -3.28 15.62 21.32
N ILE A 154 -2.90 14.95 20.21
CA ILE A 154 -2.73 13.49 20.24
C ILE A 154 -1.45 13.04 19.50
N PRO A 155 -0.69 12.06 20.02
CA PRO A 155 0.50 11.49 19.37
C PRO A 155 0.13 10.53 18.23
N ILE A 156 -0.52 11.05 17.15
CA ILE A 156 -1.09 10.26 16.05
C ILE A 156 -0.03 9.74 15.09
N LEU A 157 1.08 10.45 14.96
CA LEU A 157 2.19 9.99 14.11
C LEU A 157 2.78 8.67 14.59
N GLY A 158 2.74 8.38 15.90
CA GLY A 158 3.12 7.09 16.44
C GLY A 158 2.21 5.94 15.98
N GLY A 159 0.90 6.12 15.99
CA GLY A 159 -0.08 5.11 15.56
C GLY A 159 -0.02 4.78 14.06
N LEU A 160 0.20 5.77 13.20
CA LEU A 160 0.41 5.56 11.77
C LEU A 160 1.73 4.82 11.49
N LEU A 161 2.72 5.00 12.35
CA LEU A 161 4.05 4.36 12.23
C LEU A 161 4.10 2.97 12.87
N THR A 162 3.28 2.70 13.91
CA THR A 162 3.34 1.45 14.69
C THR A 162 2.17 0.50 14.46
N GLY A 163 1.19 0.87 13.62
CA GLY A 163 -0.10 0.19 13.52
C GLY A 163 -0.99 0.61 14.70
N PHE A 164 -2.20 1.06 14.39
CA PHE A 164 -3.15 1.50 15.40
C PHE A 164 -3.41 0.40 16.43
N GLU A 165 -2.69 0.43 17.53
CA GLU A 165 -3.11 -0.21 18.77
C GLU A 165 -4.02 0.80 19.50
N GLU A 166 -5.11 0.28 20.03
CA GLU A 166 -6.22 0.87 20.75
C GLU A 166 -6.02 2.26 21.36
N GLY A 167 -6.87 3.22 20.98
CA GLY A 167 -7.14 4.39 21.82
C GLY A 167 -7.14 5.79 21.20
N GLY A 168 -6.99 5.96 19.89
CA GLY A 168 -7.01 7.29 19.28
C GLY A 168 -8.30 7.56 18.47
N GLY A 169 -9.16 8.44 18.96
CA GLY A 169 -10.37 8.92 18.26
C GLY A 169 -10.05 9.72 17.00
N VAL A 170 -9.54 9.06 15.97
CA VAL A 170 -9.33 9.61 14.64
C VAL A 170 -10.26 8.88 13.70
N PHE A 171 -10.82 9.58 12.74
CA PHE A 171 -11.70 9.02 11.70
C PHE A 171 -10.93 8.05 10.80
N ALA A 172 -10.56 6.90 11.34
CA ALA A 172 -9.93 5.81 10.62
C ALA A 172 -10.98 4.75 10.31
N ALA A 173 -11.08 4.33 9.07
CA ALA A 173 -12.00 3.28 8.69
C ALA A 173 -11.23 2.05 8.24
N ASN A 174 -11.60 0.90 8.80
CA ASN A 174 -11.07 -0.39 8.37
C ASN A 174 -11.75 -0.83 7.10
N TYR A 175 -11.00 -1.42 6.20
CA TYR A 175 -11.49 -1.97 4.95
C TYR A 175 -10.96 -3.37 4.69
N THR A 176 -11.69 -4.12 3.86
CA THR A 176 -11.22 -5.34 3.23
C THR A 176 -11.34 -5.20 1.71
N MET A 177 -10.42 -5.84 0.99
CA MET A 177 -10.35 -5.85 -0.46
C MET A 177 -10.12 -7.29 -0.91
N ASN A 178 -11.07 -7.87 -1.65
CA ASN A 178 -11.03 -9.27 -2.05
C ASN A 178 -11.49 -9.43 -3.49
N GLY A 179 -10.90 -10.39 -4.20
CA GLY A 179 -11.30 -10.75 -5.56
C GLY A 179 -10.26 -10.40 -6.62
N PRO A 180 -10.67 -10.25 -7.90
CA PRO A 180 -9.73 -10.01 -8.99
C PRO A 180 -8.88 -8.76 -8.77
N LEU A 181 -7.58 -8.85 -9.10
CA LEU A 181 -6.61 -7.76 -8.90
C LEU A 181 -7.03 -6.47 -9.64
N GLU A 182 -7.61 -6.60 -10.84
CA GLU A 182 -8.06 -5.46 -11.64
C GLU A 182 -9.29 -4.77 -11.06
N ASP A 183 -10.20 -5.54 -10.44
CA ASP A 183 -11.49 -5.02 -9.96
C ASP A 183 -11.93 -5.70 -8.65
N PRO A 184 -11.19 -5.52 -7.54
CA PRO A 184 -11.51 -6.16 -6.28
C PRO A 184 -12.76 -5.57 -5.62
N GLU A 185 -13.52 -6.41 -4.92
CA GLU A 185 -14.59 -5.95 -4.04
C GLU A 185 -14.00 -5.27 -2.81
N VAL A 186 -14.40 -4.02 -2.56
CA VAL A 186 -13.99 -3.25 -1.39
C VAL A 186 -15.16 -3.13 -0.42
N LYS A 187 -14.96 -3.57 0.82
CA LYS A 187 -15.90 -3.40 1.94
C LYS A 187 -15.25 -2.52 3.00
N VAL A 188 -16.02 -1.59 3.54
CA VAL A 188 -15.57 -0.68 4.60
C VAL A 188 -16.46 -0.88 5.82
N ASN A 189 -15.85 -0.94 7.00
CA ASN A 189 -16.57 -0.90 8.26
C ASN A 189 -16.67 0.55 8.77
N PRO A 190 -17.80 1.24 8.53
CA PRO A 190 -17.96 2.64 8.92
C PRO A 190 -18.02 2.83 10.43
N LEU A 191 -18.36 1.78 11.19
CA LEU A 191 -18.44 1.85 12.65
C LEU A 191 -17.06 1.99 13.31
N SER A 192 -16.00 1.54 12.64
CA SER A 192 -14.63 1.73 13.13
C SER A 192 -14.20 3.20 13.11
N ALA A 193 -14.84 4.03 12.27
CA ALA A 193 -14.60 5.48 12.21
C ALA A 193 -15.28 6.28 13.36
N LEU A 194 -16.22 5.67 14.07
CA LEU A 194 -17.05 6.32 15.08
C LEU A 194 -16.82 5.79 16.50
N ALA A 195 -16.05 4.73 16.67
CA ALA A 195 -15.77 4.14 17.97
C ALA A 195 -14.44 4.69 18.54
N PRO A 196 -14.47 5.66 19.46
CA PRO A 196 -13.35 5.85 20.37
C PRO A 196 -13.34 4.63 21.28
N GLY A 197 -12.25 3.85 21.25
CA GLY A 197 -11.98 2.64 21.98
C GLY A 197 -13.02 2.20 23.04
N ILE A 198 -13.68 1.07 22.77
CA ILE A 198 -14.22 0.22 23.80
C ILE A 198 -13.27 -0.97 23.97
#